data_ced7101fd9359d2222318ee777267864
#
_entry.id   ced7101fd9359d2222318ee777267864
#
_cell.length_a   1.000
_cell.length_b   1.000
_cell.length_c   1.000
_cell.angle_alpha   90.00
_cell.angle_beta   90.00
_cell.angle_gamma   90.00
#
_symmetry.space_group_name_H-M   'P 1'
#
loop_
_entity.id
_entity.type
_entity.pdbx_description
1 polymer ?
#
loop_
_entity_poly.entity_id
_entity_poly.type
_entity_poly.pdbx_seq_one_letter_code
_entity_poly.pdbx_strand_id
1 'polypeptide(L)'
;QVVSVLILTSQTYAEVPVLLLTFIAAAVLNMGSNFLLGTISFVSNSVTIVLQLALSVDYAIILCNRYKEEHEKFPIREAVIVALSKAVPEICGSSLTTIGGLVAMLFMEFRLGFDLGICLIKSIFFSLFAVFFLMPGLLMLFGKKIDATRHKNFVPKIPFVGRFAYATKKII
;
A
#
# COMPACT_ATOMS: atom_id res chain seq x y z
N GLN A 1 -5.03 -10.46 12.96
CA GLN A 1 -5.98 -9.43 12.50
C GLN A 1 -5.66 -8.94 11.08
N VAL A 2 -4.40 -8.57 10.77
CA VAL A 2 -4.01 -8.08 9.44
C VAL A 2 -4.29 -9.11 8.33
N VAL A 3 -3.93 -10.37 8.56
CA VAL A 3 -4.16 -11.45 7.59
C VAL A 3 -5.66 -11.69 7.35
N SER A 4 -6.49 -11.60 8.38
CA SER A 4 -7.95 -11.74 8.25
C SER A 4 -8.55 -10.61 7.42
N VAL A 5 -8.11 -9.37 7.64
CA VAL A 5 -8.54 -8.21 6.86
C VAL A 5 -8.08 -8.35 5.40
N LEU A 6 -6.84 -8.78 5.17
CA LEU A 6 -6.32 -9.02 3.82
C LEU A 6 -7.10 -10.10 3.08
N ILE A 7 -7.47 -11.20 3.75
CA ILE A 7 -8.28 -12.27 3.15
C ILE A 7 -9.69 -11.77 2.80
N LEU A 8 -10.28 -10.92 3.64
CA LEU A 8 -11.61 -10.35 3.39
C LEU A 8 -11.60 -9.30 2.27
N THR A 9 -10.52 -8.53 2.16
CA THR A 9 -10.38 -7.45 1.17
C THR A 9 -9.88 -7.99 -0.17
N SER A 10 -9.05 -9.03 -0.17
CA SER A 10 -8.53 -9.62 -1.40
C SER A 10 -9.54 -10.58 -2.04
N GLN A 11 -9.72 -10.46 -3.34
CA GLN A 11 -10.62 -11.34 -4.12
C GLN A 11 -9.97 -12.67 -4.50
N THR A 12 -8.70 -12.86 -4.15
CA THR A 12 -7.91 -14.02 -4.56
C THR A 12 -6.95 -14.42 -3.45
N TYR A 13 -6.95 -15.69 -3.04
CA TYR A 13 -6.03 -16.18 -1.99
C TYR A 13 -4.54 -16.03 -2.37
N ALA A 14 -4.21 -16.08 -3.65
CA ALA A 14 -2.84 -15.91 -4.11
C ALA A 14 -2.32 -14.45 -4.00
N GLU A 15 -3.20 -13.48 -3.80
CA GLU A 15 -2.86 -12.07 -3.60
C GLU A 15 -2.28 -11.82 -2.21
N VAL A 16 -2.78 -12.51 -1.20
CA VAL A 16 -2.33 -12.37 0.19
C VAL A 16 -0.83 -12.61 0.36
N PRO A 17 -0.22 -13.70 -0.18
CA PRO A 17 1.22 -13.89 -0.09
C PRO A 17 2.03 -12.83 -0.83
N VAL A 18 1.53 -12.27 -1.93
CA VAL A 18 2.19 -11.16 -2.64
C VAL A 18 2.25 -9.92 -1.75
N LEU A 19 1.13 -9.57 -1.11
CA LEU A 19 1.03 -8.45 -0.19
C LEU A 19 1.94 -8.64 1.02
N LEU A 20 1.95 -9.84 1.63
CA LEU A 20 2.79 -10.16 2.77
C LEU A 20 4.28 -10.11 2.42
N LEU A 21 4.69 -10.65 1.26
CA LEU A 21 6.09 -10.59 0.82
C LEU A 21 6.56 -9.15 0.58
N THR A 22 5.71 -8.33 -0.04
CA THR A 22 6.02 -6.90 -0.24
C THR A 22 6.19 -6.19 1.10
N PHE A 23 5.31 -6.47 2.06
CA PHE A 23 5.41 -5.91 3.40
C PHE A 23 6.68 -6.36 4.13
N ILE A 24 6.99 -7.66 4.15
CA ILE A 24 8.19 -8.19 4.81
C ILE A 24 9.44 -7.54 4.21
N ALA A 25 9.50 -7.40 2.89
CA ALA A 25 10.62 -6.74 2.23
C ALA A 25 10.76 -5.26 2.64
N ALA A 26 9.65 -4.52 2.70
CA ALA A 26 9.64 -3.13 3.16
C ALA A 26 10.10 -3.02 4.62
N ALA A 27 9.63 -3.92 5.50
CA ALA A 27 10.02 -3.96 6.90
C ALA A 27 11.51 -4.28 7.08
N VAL A 28 12.04 -5.26 6.35
CA VAL A 28 13.46 -5.63 6.38
C VAL A 28 14.35 -4.47 5.91
N LEU A 29 13.97 -3.79 4.83
CA LEU A 29 14.68 -2.60 4.34
C LEU A 29 14.68 -1.48 5.37
N ASN A 30 13.55 -1.25 6.03
CA ASN A 30 13.44 -0.23 7.07
C ASN A 30 14.28 -0.58 8.31
N MET A 31 14.18 -1.82 8.80
CA MET A 31 14.97 -2.29 9.94
C MET A 31 16.48 -2.27 9.64
N GLY A 32 16.88 -2.71 8.44
CA GLY A 32 18.27 -2.67 8.01
C GLY A 32 18.82 -1.24 7.96
N SER A 33 18.02 -0.27 7.52
CA SER A 33 18.42 1.13 7.46
C SER A 33 18.36 1.86 8.83
N ASN A 34 17.71 1.29 9.84
CA ASN A 34 17.73 1.85 11.20
C ASN A 34 19.15 1.87 11.79
N PHE A 35 19.99 0.92 11.38
CA PHE A 35 21.41 0.90 11.76
C PHE A 35 22.16 2.17 11.31
N LEU A 36 21.76 2.81 10.21
CA LEU A 36 22.36 4.05 9.72
C LEU A 36 21.97 5.30 10.52
N LEU A 37 20.84 5.24 11.21
CA LEU A 37 20.32 6.39 12.00
C LEU A 37 20.82 6.43 13.46
N GLY A 38 21.56 5.39 13.90
CA GLY A 38 22.10 5.30 15.26
C GLY A 38 21.04 4.91 16.29
N THR A 39 21.04 5.60 17.44
CA THR A 39 20.12 5.30 18.55
C THR A 39 18.73 5.87 18.31
N ILE A 40 17.78 5.00 17.94
CA ILE A 40 16.35 5.34 17.81
C ILE A 40 15.66 4.93 19.10
N SER A 41 14.70 5.75 19.57
CA SER A 41 13.87 5.40 20.72
C SER A 41 13.09 4.09 20.44
N PHE A 42 12.99 3.22 21.43
CA PHE A 42 12.20 1.99 21.35
C PHE A 42 10.74 2.28 20.97
N VAL A 43 10.16 3.34 21.50
CA VAL A 43 8.80 3.78 21.19
C VAL A 43 8.68 4.16 19.71
N SER A 44 9.61 4.97 19.21
CA SER A 44 9.64 5.41 17.80
C SER A 44 9.77 4.22 16.85
N ASN A 45 10.61 3.25 17.18
CA ASN A 45 10.78 2.04 16.37
C ASN A 45 9.49 1.20 16.31
N SER A 46 8.82 0.99 17.45
CA SER A 46 7.60 0.20 17.52
C SER A 46 6.44 0.84 16.75
N VAL A 47 6.23 2.14 16.93
CA VAL A 47 5.19 2.91 16.21
C VAL A 47 5.46 2.92 14.71
N THR A 48 6.72 3.09 14.33
CA THR A 48 7.15 3.11 12.92
C THR A 48 6.83 1.79 12.22
N ILE A 49 7.11 0.64 12.85
CA ILE A 49 6.83 -0.67 12.26
C ILE A 49 5.32 -0.86 12.03
N VAL A 50 4.49 -0.49 13.01
CA VAL A 50 3.03 -0.63 12.91
C VAL A 50 2.46 0.27 11.82
N LEU A 51 2.89 1.54 11.77
CA LEU A 51 2.40 2.48 10.77
C LEU A 51 2.90 2.14 9.37
N GLN A 52 4.16 1.69 9.26
CA GLN A 52 4.71 1.21 8.00
C GLN A 52 3.91 0.00 7.45
N LEU A 53 3.53 -0.93 8.33
CA LEU A 53 2.66 -2.05 7.96
C LEU A 53 1.35 -1.55 7.36
N ALA A 54 0.67 -0.65 8.04
CA ALA A 54 -0.60 -0.11 7.59
C ALA A 54 -0.48 0.57 6.21
N LEU A 55 0.47 1.49 6.06
CA LEU A 55 0.69 2.25 4.82
C LEU A 55 1.14 1.34 3.65
N SER A 56 2.02 0.38 3.93
CA SER A 56 2.50 -0.55 2.90
C SER A 56 1.38 -1.43 2.36
N VAL A 57 0.48 -1.88 3.23
CA VAL A 57 -0.70 -2.66 2.85
C VAL A 57 -1.67 -1.82 2.03
N ASP A 58 -1.94 -0.59 2.43
CA ASP A 58 -2.84 0.31 1.71
C ASP A 58 -2.33 0.58 0.28
N TYR A 59 -1.06 0.91 0.12
CA TYR A 59 -0.46 1.14 -1.20
C TYR A 59 -0.48 -0.12 -2.07
N ALA A 60 -0.22 -1.27 -1.48
CA ALA A 60 -0.26 -2.53 -2.18
C ALA A 60 -1.68 -2.89 -2.62
N ILE A 61 -2.70 -2.64 -1.80
CA ILE A 61 -4.11 -2.85 -2.15
C ILE A 61 -4.54 -1.95 -3.31
N ILE A 62 -4.14 -0.67 -3.31
CA ILE A 62 -4.43 0.26 -4.41
C ILE A 62 -3.86 -0.29 -5.72
N LEU A 63 -2.59 -0.70 -5.74
CA LEU A 63 -1.95 -1.25 -6.93
C LEU A 63 -2.61 -2.57 -7.38
N CYS A 64 -2.95 -3.43 -6.45
CA CYS A 64 -3.63 -4.69 -6.74
C CYS A 64 -5.02 -4.48 -7.34
N ASN A 65 -5.80 -3.55 -6.83
CA ASN A 65 -7.10 -3.22 -7.38
C ASN A 65 -6.99 -2.65 -8.80
N ARG A 66 -6.03 -1.76 -9.04
CA ARG A 66 -5.75 -1.25 -10.39
C ARG A 66 -5.30 -2.37 -11.34
N TYR A 67 -4.45 -3.29 -10.89
CA TYR A 67 -4.07 -4.45 -11.68
C TYR A 67 -5.27 -5.30 -12.08
N LYS A 68 -6.20 -5.57 -11.17
CA LYS A 68 -7.42 -6.34 -11.47
C LYS A 68 -8.31 -5.67 -12.52
N GLU A 69 -8.51 -4.35 -12.41
CA GLU A 69 -9.29 -3.57 -13.38
C GLU A 69 -8.70 -3.63 -14.79
N GLU A 70 -7.36 -3.55 -14.89
CA GLU A 70 -6.68 -3.54 -16.18
C GLU A 70 -6.48 -4.96 -16.73
N HIS A 71 -6.35 -5.96 -15.86
CA HIS A 71 -6.19 -7.36 -16.30
C HIS A 71 -7.45 -7.95 -16.95
N GLU A 72 -8.61 -7.35 -16.75
CA GLU A 72 -9.81 -7.69 -17.52
C GLU A 72 -9.72 -7.29 -19.01
N LYS A 73 -8.82 -6.38 -19.36
CA LYS A 73 -8.69 -5.79 -20.70
C LYS A 73 -7.38 -6.16 -21.40
N PHE A 74 -6.33 -6.42 -20.63
CA PHE A 74 -4.97 -6.61 -21.12
C PHE A 74 -4.33 -7.89 -20.59
N PRO A 75 -3.36 -8.47 -21.31
CA PRO A 75 -2.57 -9.59 -20.79
C PRO A 75 -1.76 -9.15 -19.57
N ILE A 76 -1.37 -10.13 -18.72
CA ILE A 76 -0.74 -9.90 -17.41
C ILE A 76 0.35 -8.81 -17.44
N ARG A 77 1.27 -8.88 -18.40
CA ARG A 77 2.40 -7.95 -18.49
C ARG A 77 1.96 -6.50 -18.76
N GLU A 78 1.05 -6.32 -19.71
CA GLU A 78 0.52 -4.99 -20.05
C GLU A 78 -0.37 -4.45 -18.94
N ALA A 79 -1.19 -5.32 -18.34
CA ALA A 79 -2.05 -4.96 -17.21
C ALA A 79 -1.23 -4.43 -16.02
N VAL A 80 -0.09 -5.04 -15.69
CA VAL A 80 0.80 -4.57 -14.62
C VAL A 80 1.38 -3.19 -14.95
N ILE A 81 1.83 -2.96 -16.19
CA ILE A 81 2.41 -1.67 -16.60
C ILE A 81 1.36 -0.56 -16.54
N VAL A 82 0.17 -0.80 -17.08
CA VAL A 82 -0.93 0.18 -17.09
C VAL A 82 -1.43 0.43 -15.66
N ALA A 83 -1.58 -0.62 -14.85
CA ALA A 83 -1.96 -0.49 -13.46
C ALA A 83 -0.97 0.35 -12.66
N LEU A 84 0.34 0.11 -12.86
CA LEU A 84 1.40 0.87 -12.21
C LEU A 84 1.34 2.35 -12.62
N SER A 85 1.20 2.65 -13.90
CA SER A 85 1.11 4.03 -14.39
C SER A 85 -0.07 4.81 -13.81
N LYS A 86 -1.19 4.14 -13.52
CA LYS A 86 -2.38 4.73 -12.89
C LYS A 86 -2.28 4.80 -11.37
N ALA A 87 -1.68 3.80 -10.74
CA ALA A 87 -1.54 3.75 -9.30
C ALA A 87 -0.46 4.71 -8.76
N VAL A 88 0.62 4.93 -9.50
CA VAL A 88 1.73 5.81 -9.07
C VAL A 88 1.25 7.22 -8.66
N PRO A 89 0.51 7.98 -9.48
CA PRO A 89 0.08 9.31 -9.09
C PRO A 89 -0.88 9.29 -7.88
N GLU A 90 -1.72 8.27 -7.76
CA GLU A 90 -2.66 8.10 -6.65
C GLU A 90 -1.92 7.82 -5.33
N ILE A 91 -0.98 6.89 -5.36
CA ILE A 91 -0.14 6.52 -4.20
C ILE A 91 0.80 7.67 -3.83
N CYS A 92 1.43 8.32 -4.80
CA CYS A 92 2.31 9.47 -4.54
C CYS A 92 1.56 10.66 -3.96
N GLY A 93 0.34 10.94 -4.43
CA GLY A 93 -0.50 12.01 -3.88
C GLY A 93 -0.85 11.75 -2.42
N SER A 94 -1.27 10.53 -2.09
CA SER A 94 -1.58 10.11 -0.71
C SER A 94 -0.34 10.17 0.18
N SER A 95 0.79 9.61 -0.26
CA SER A 95 2.03 9.59 0.51
C SER A 95 2.59 10.99 0.73
N LEU A 96 2.50 11.88 -0.25
CA LEU A 96 2.95 13.28 -0.12
C LEU A 96 2.15 14.03 0.94
N THR A 97 0.83 13.82 1.00
CA THR A 97 -0.02 14.39 2.04
C THR A 97 0.37 13.88 3.41
N THR A 98 0.63 12.58 3.55
CA THR A 98 1.08 11.98 4.81
C THR A 98 2.47 12.51 5.22
N ILE A 99 3.41 12.59 4.29
CA ILE A 99 4.75 13.16 4.54
C ILE A 99 4.62 14.63 4.97
N GLY A 100 3.75 15.40 4.31
CA GLY A 100 3.49 16.79 4.69
C GLY A 100 3.03 16.94 6.15
N GLY A 101 2.12 16.06 6.59
CA GLY A 101 1.72 16.00 8.00
C GLY A 101 2.84 15.58 8.95
N LEU A 102 3.69 14.63 8.54
CA LEU A 102 4.83 14.19 9.34
C LEU A 102 5.96 15.23 9.41
N VAL A 103 6.15 16.03 8.36
CA VAL A 103 7.09 17.16 8.36
C VAL A 103 6.70 18.16 9.45
N ALA A 104 5.41 18.38 9.70
CA ALA A 104 4.99 19.24 10.81
C ALA A 104 5.49 18.73 12.18
N MET A 105 5.66 17.41 12.35
CA MET A 105 6.23 16.84 13.59
C MET A 105 7.71 17.18 13.77
N LEU A 106 8.45 17.45 12.70
CA LEU A 106 9.86 17.84 12.79
C LEU A 106 10.06 19.24 13.40
N PHE A 107 9.01 20.08 13.35
CA PHE A 107 9.04 21.42 13.97
C PHE A 107 8.58 21.41 15.43
N MET A 108 8.24 20.24 15.99
CA MET A 108 7.91 20.13 17.39
C MET A 108 9.19 20.24 18.23
N GLU A 109 9.14 21.05 19.31
CA GLU A 109 10.24 21.18 20.27
C GLU A 109 10.52 19.89 21.06
N PHE A 110 9.61 18.93 20.97
CA PHE A 110 9.70 17.66 21.70
C PHE A 110 10.53 16.64 20.92
N ARG A 111 11.66 16.23 21.48
CA ARG A 111 12.64 15.33 20.83
C ARG A 111 12.02 14.02 20.30
N LEU A 112 11.01 13.46 20.99
CA LEU A 112 10.29 12.28 20.53
C LEU A 112 9.51 12.54 19.23
N GLY A 113 8.93 13.73 19.04
CA GLY A 113 8.24 14.11 17.82
C GLY A 113 9.17 14.16 16.63
N PHE A 114 10.36 14.71 16.80
CA PHE A 114 11.40 14.77 15.77
C PHE A 114 11.88 13.37 15.37
N ASP A 115 12.20 12.49 16.33
CA ASP A 115 12.63 11.11 16.09
C ASP A 115 11.56 10.31 15.36
N LEU A 116 10.29 10.42 15.79
CA LEU A 116 9.16 9.79 15.15
C LEU A 116 8.97 10.30 13.71
N GLY A 117 9.01 11.60 13.49
CA GLY A 117 8.83 12.21 12.18
C GLY A 117 9.85 11.68 11.17
N ILE A 118 11.13 11.66 11.51
CA ILE A 118 12.18 11.13 10.63
C ILE A 118 11.99 9.64 10.35
N CYS A 119 11.76 8.84 11.39
CA CYS A 119 11.57 7.39 11.22
C CYS A 119 10.37 7.07 10.33
N LEU A 120 9.26 7.79 10.50
CA LEU A 120 8.04 7.57 9.71
C LEU A 120 8.20 8.03 8.26
N ILE A 121 8.79 9.19 8.01
CA ILE A 121 9.07 9.68 6.65
C ILE A 121 9.96 8.67 5.92
N LYS A 122 11.03 8.21 6.56
CA LYS A 122 11.91 7.16 6.00
C LYS A 122 11.12 5.88 5.67
N SER A 123 10.26 5.44 6.57
CA SER A 123 9.44 4.23 6.38
C SER A 123 8.50 4.33 5.20
N ILE A 124 7.92 5.51 4.95
CA ILE A 124 7.08 5.75 3.78
C ILE A 124 7.89 5.60 2.50
N PHE A 125 9.10 6.18 2.43
CA PHE A 125 9.97 6.03 1.26
C PHE A 125 10.31 4.56 0.98
N PHE A 126 10.65 3.77 1.99
CA PHE A 126 10.93 2.33 1.80
C PHE A 126 9.68 1.54 1.41
N SER A 127 8.52 1.89 1.94
CA SER A 127 7.25 1.28 1.55
C SER A 127 6.91 1.58 0.09
N LEU A 128 7.07 2.82 -0.36
CA LEU A 128 6.87 3.21 -1.76
C LEU A 128 7.84 2.46 -2.68
N PHE A 129 9.11 2.39 -2.29
CA PHE A 129 10.13 1.67 -3.07
C PHE A 129 9.77 0.18 -3.19
N ALA A 130 9.40 -0.47 -2.09
CA ALA A 130 9.00 -1.88 -2.11
C ALA A 130 7.75 -2.09 -2.97
N VAL A 131 6.73 -1.23 -2.86
CA VAL A 131 5.50 -1.36 -3.65
C VAL A 131 5.78 -1.13 -5.14
N PHE A 132 6.54 -0.13 -5.52
CA PHE A 132 6.77 0.20 -6.93
C PHE A 132 7.74 -0.75 -7.65
N PHE A 133 8.69 -1.32 -6.94
CA PHE A 133 9.70 -2.21 -7.54
C PHE A 133 9.40 -3.70 -7.32
N LEU A 134 9.04 -4.07 -6.10
CA LEU A 134 8.85 -5.48 -5.76
C LEU A 134 7.50 -6.00 -6.19
N MET A 135 6.43 -5.24 -5.96
CA MET A 135 5.08 -5.70 -6.20
C MET A 135 4.77 -5.96 -7.68
N PRO A 136 5.18 -5.14 -8.66
CA PRO A 136 5.00 -5.47 -10.08
C PRO A 136 5.69 -6.77 -10.47
N GLY A 137 6.90 -7.00 -9.97
CA GLY A 137 7.62 -8.26 -10.16
C GLY A 137 6.87 -9.46 -9.60
N LEU A 138 6.35 -9.36 -8.39
CA LEU A 138 5.56 -10.41 -7.76
C LEU A 138 4.23 -10.64 -8.50
N LEU A 139 3.55 -9.60 -8.96
CA LEU A 139 2.33 -9.73 -9.75
C LEU A 139 2.58 -10.44 -11.09
N MET A 140 3.71 -10.20 -11.74
CA MET A 140 4.09 -10.92 -12.95
C MET A 140 4.41 -12.40 -12.68
N LEU A 141 5.08 -12.71 -11.57
CA LEU A 141 5.41 -14.09 -11.18
C LEU A 141 4.18 -14.87 -10.74
N PHE A 142 3.33 -14.27 -9.94
CA PHE A 142 2.14 -14.92 -9.36
C PHE A 142 0.86 -14.70 -10.16
N GLY A 143 0.87 -13.88 -11.24
CA GLY A 143 -0.31 -13.53 -12.03
C GLY A 143 -1.09 -14.75 -12.50
N LYS A 144 -0.41 -15.78 -13.01
CA LYS A 144 -1.05 -17.05 -13.42
C LYS A 144 -1.73 -17.78 -12.26
N LYS A 145 -1.19 -17.70 -11.04
CA LYS A 145 -1.79 -18.31 -9.85
C LYS A 145 -2.93 -17.45 -9.31
N ILE A 146 -2.84 -16.13 -9.46
CA ILE A 146 -3.91 -15.19 -9.11
C ILE A 146 -5.14 -15.46 -9.96
N ASP A 147 -4.97 -15.68 -11.28
CA ASP A 147 -6.06 -16.03 -12.19
C ASP A 147 -6.70 -17.37 -11.86
N ALA A 148 -5.90 -18.38 -11.53
CA ALA A 148 -6.37 -19.72 -11.20
C ALA A 148 -7.18 -19.78 -9.87
N THR A 149 -6.96 -18.85 -8.96
CA THR A 149 -7.60 -18.82 -7.62
C THR A 149 -8.63 -17.71 -7.45
N ARG A 150 -9.10 -17.13 -8.57
CA ARG A 150 -10.11 -16.05 -8.57
C ARG A 150 -11.47 -16.57 -8.04
N HIS A 151 -11.93 -16.01 -6.93
CA HIS A 151 -13.25 -16.28 -6.37
C HIS A 151 -14.31 -15.32 -6.92
N LYS A 152 -15.58 -15.75 -6.89
CA LYS A 152 -16.71 -14.83 -7.10
C LYS A 152 -16.65 -13.72 -6.05
N ASN A 153 -16.78 -12.47 -6.49
CA ASN A 153 -16.81 -11.31 -5.63
C ASN A 153 -17.81 -11.51 -4.49
N PHE A 154 -17.31 -11.57 -3.25
CA PHE A 154 -18.15 -11.63 -2.06
C PHE A 154 -18.71 -10.24 -1.69
N VAL A 155 -18.13 -9.18 -2.26
CA VAL A 155 -18.65 -7.82 -2.10
C VAL A 155 -19.82 -7.66 -3.05
N PRO A 156 -21.07 -7.61 -2.57
CA PRO A 156 -22.21 -7.34 -3.43
C PRO A 156 -22.02 -5.98 -4.08
N LYS A 157 -22.14 -5.94 -5.42
CA LYS A 157 -22.23 -4.65 -6.12
C LYS A 157 -23.45 -3.94 -5.54
N ILE A 158 -23.22 -2.95 -4.68
CA ILE A 158 -24.31 -2.17 -4.08
C ILE A 158 -24.66 -1.08 -5.11
N PRO A 159 -25.67 -1.30 -5.97
CA PRO A 159 -26.06 -0.35 -7.01
C PRO A 159 -26.59 0.96 -6.42
N PHE A 160 -26.94 0.92 -5.13
CA PHE A 160 -27.44 2.06 -4.39
C PHE A 160 -26.37 3.16 -4.20
N VAL A 161 -25.12 2.80 -3.91
CA VAL A 161 -24.04 3.77 -3.72
C VAL A 161 -23.68 4.46 -5.05
N GLY A 162 -23.69 3.72 -6.16
CA GLY A 162 -23.50 4.29 -7.49
C GLY A 162 -24.63 5.25 -7.88
N ARG A 163 -25.88 4.92 -7.56
CA ARG A 163 -27.04 5.80 -7.78
C ARG A 163 -26.97 7.07 -6.93
N PHE A 164 -26.54 6.94 -5.68
CA PHE A 164 -26.40 8.09 -4.78
C PHE A 164 -25.29 9.04 -5.26
N ALA A 165 -24.13 8.50 -5.66
CA ALA A 165 -23.05 9.28 -6.23
C ALA A 165 -23.45 9.99 -7.55
N TYR A 166 -24.25 9.33 -8.40
CA TYR A 166 -24.78 9.93 -9.62
C TYR A 166 -25.81 11.04 -9.34
N ALA A 167 -26.64 10.87 -8.31
CA ALA A 167 -27.62 11.88 -7.91
C ALA A 167 -26.93 13.14 -7.36
N THR A 168 -25.85 12.98 -6.58
CA THR A 168 -25.09 14.10 -6.02
C THR A 168 -24.32 14.87 -7.09
N LYS A 169 -23.82 14.19 -8.14
CA LYS A 169 -23.13 14.84 -9.28
C LYS A 169 -24.05 15.73 -10.12
N LYS A 170 -25.38 15.55 -10.03
CA LYS A 170 -26.36 16.35 -10.80
C LYS A 170 -26.78 17.63 -10.06
N ILE A 171 -26.33 17.80 -8.80
CA ILE A 171 -26.70 18.95 -7.93
C ILE A 171 -25.53 19.97 -7.86
N ILE A 172 -24.33 19.60 -8.31
CA ILE A 172 -23.15 20.46 -8.46
C ILE A 172 -22.94 20.76 -9.95
#